data_23681ff651de24bd5b7240985afebb37
#
_entry.id   23681ff651de24bd5b7240985afebb37
#
_cell.length_a   1.000
_cell.length_b   1.000
_cell.length_c   1.000
_cell.angle_alpha   90.00
_cell.angle_beta   90.00
_cell.angle_gamma   90.00
#
_symmetry.space_group_name_H-M   'P 1'
#
loop_
_entity.id
_entity.type
_entity.pdbx_description
1 polymer ?
#
loop_
_entity_poly.entity_id
_entity_poly.type
_entity_poly.pdbx_seq_one_letter_code
_entity_poly.pdbx_strand_id
1 'polypeptide(L)'
;MYLFCRYRTIKKWDKTSIVSPKKFLLRIYLAKVIAYPVDQENRVVVYRYNNGKEVKNYSDEYTYSAATGRWTLNTRIVDLTQQYVFAGGVWKFDPSMTITLEAVKGNAESAAFYQAIVDYVGKTFGSDYYQTGYTNAEFYYGASSYQNNFSFYPYSWRESNKAGAAAYQHLSDEELTALMFERLPEAVRIGLEAIYSDADVVTGVEVTYTVNFSIYGINGTKDTTVYTVKYVVTGKAEFEYVEDSLKAIG
;
A
#
# COMPACT_ATOMS: atom_id res chain seq x y z
N MET A 1 -16.00 7.12 16.67
CA MET A 1 -16.66 7.05 18.02
C MET A 1 -16.94 5.58 18.29
N TYR A 2 -16.20 4.98 19.24
CA TYR A 2 -16.37 3.56 19.58
C TYR A 2 -17.45 3.46 20.67
N LEU A 3 -18.52 2.75 20.38
CA LEU A 3 -19.60 2.51 21.35
C LEU A 3 -19.40 1.12 21.98
N PHE A 4 -19.07 1.08 23.26
CA PHE A 4 -19.06 -0.18 24.02
C PHE A 4 -20.48 -0.50 24.51
N CYS A 5 -21.05 -1.60 24.06
CA CYS A 5 -22.33 -2.08 24.54
C CYS A 5 -22.13 -3.26 25.51
N ARG A 6 -22.52 -3.08 26.76
CA ARG A 6 -22.66 -4.19 27.73
C ARG A 6 -24.00 -4.88 27.53
N TYR A 7 -23.99 -6.12 27.06
CA TYR A 7 -25.21 -6.91 26.95
C TYR A 7 -25.40 -7.86 28.14
N ARG A 8 -26.66 -7.91 28.64
CA ARG A 8 -27.14 -9.02 29.50
C ARG A 8 -27.30 -10.27 28.60
N THR A 9 -26.96 -11.43 29.18
CA THR A 9 -27.08 -12.77 28.59
C THR A 9 -28.47 -13.01 28.00
N ILE A 10 -28.57 -13.24 26.69
CA ILE A 10 -29.81 -13.65 26.03
C ILE A 10 -29.91 -15.16 26.11
N LYS A 11 -31.04 -15.65 26.69
CA LYS A 11 -31.36 -17.08 26.78
C LYS A 11 -31.63 -17.66 25.38
N LYS A 12 -31.27 -18.93 25.22
CA LYS A 12 -31.38 -19.86 24.09
C LYS A 12 -32.60 -19.60 23.17
N TRP A 13 -32.36 -19.44 21.86
CA TRP A 13 -33.40 -19.40 20.82
C TRP A 13 -33.28 -20.63 19.91
N ASP A 14 -34.42 -21.03 19.33
CA ASP A 14 -34.62 -22.23 18.55
C ASP A 14 -33.91 -22.18 17.17
N LYS A 15 -33.49 -23.36 16.67
CA LYS A 15 -32.54 -23.55 15.56
C LYS A 15 -33.15 -23.41 14.14
N THR A 16 -34.37 -22.95 13.98
CA THR A 16 -35.11 -23.03 12.69
C THR A 16 -35.19 -21.73 11.89
N SER A 17 -34.63 -20.60 12.32
CA SER A 17 -34.65 -19.38 11.50
C SER A 17 -33.38 -19.17 10.72
N ILE A 18 -33.51 -18.97 9.41
CA ILE A 18 -32.44 -18.73 8.41
C ILE A 18 -31.65 -17.41 8.67
N VAL A 19 -32.12 -16.56 9.57
CA VAL A 19 -31.45 -15.31 9.96
C VAL A 19 -30.79 -15.52 11.30
N SER A 20 -29.45 -15.39 11.33
CA SER A 20 -28.71 -15.42 12.60
C SER A 20 -29.33 -14.43 13.60
N PRO A 21 -29.80 -14.87 14.78
CA PRO A 21 -30.39 -14.00 15.80
C PRO A 21 -29.53 -12.79 16.17
N LYS A 22 -28.23 -12.96 16.10
CA LYS A 22 -27.20 -11.98 16.28
C LYS A 22 -27.34 -10.77 15.33
N LYS A 23 -27.48 -11.02 14.03
CA LYS A 23 -27.59 -9.97 13.00
C LYS A 23 -28.87 -9.15 13.13
N PHE A 24 -29.96 -9.78 13.52
CA PHE A 24 -31.25 -9.13 13.74
C PHE A 24 -31.23 -8.17 14.94
N LEU A 25 -30.66 -8.61 16.05
CA LEU A 25 -30.59 -7.81 17.28
C LEU A 25 -29.74 -6.55 17.12
N LEU A 26 -28.63 -6.64 16.38
CA LEU A 26 -27.75 -5.48 16.13
C LEU A 26 -28.43 -4.41 15.27
N ARG A 27 -29.25 -4.79 14.29
CA ARG A 27 -30.06 -3.84 13.50
C ARG A 27 -31.06 -3.09 14.36
N ILE A 28 -31.78 -3.80 15.28
CA ILE A 28 -32.72 -3.17 16.21
C ILE A 28 -31.98 -2.23 17.15
N TYR A 29 -30.80 -2.62 17.59
CA TYR A 29 -29.98 -1.77 18.46
C TYR A 29 -29.60 -0.46 17.77
N LEU A 30 -29.06 -0.53 16.54
CA LEU A 30 -28.72 0.66 15.77
C LEU A 30 -29.91 1.58 15.54
N ALA A 31 -31.07 1.01 15.19
CA ALA A 31 -32.30 1.79 14.98
C ALA A 31 -32.79 2.49 16.26
N LYS A 32 -32.46 1.97 17.45
CA LYS A 32 -32.81 2.59 18.75
C LYS A 32 -31.82 3.66 19.18
N VAL A 33 -30.54 3.47 18.88
CA VAL A 33 -29.46 4.34 19.38
C VAL A 33 -29.21 5.53 18.47
N ILE A 34 -29.44 5.36 17.16
CA ILE A 34 -29.26 6.42 16.17
C ILE A 34 -30.62 6.86 15.69
N ALA A 35 -31.13 7.94 16.28
CA ALA A 35 -32.50 8.43 16.02
C ALA A 35 -32.65 9.07 14.62
N TYR A 36 -31.58 9.65 14.08
CA TYR A 36 -31.57 10.38 12.81
C TYR A 36 -30.36 9.98 11.96
N PRO A 37 -30.35 8.76 11.39
CA PRO A 37 -29.25 8.34 10.53
C PRO A 37 -29.34 9.05 9.17
N VAL A 38 -28.16 9.35 8.60
CA VAL A 38 -28.03 9.93 7.26
C VAL A 38 -27.93 8.78 6.23
N ASP A 39 -28.44 8.98 5.01
CA ASP A 39 -28.31 7.98 3.95
C ASP A 39 -26.84 7.63 3.69
N GLN A 40 -26.56 6.35 3.47
CA GLN A 40 -25.19 5.78 3.34
C GLN A 40 -24.31 5.95 4.57
N GLU A 41 -24.90 6.27 5.72
CA GLU A 41 -24.14 6.32 6.96
C GLU A 41 -23.62 4.93 7.36
N ASN A 42 -22.31 4.82 7.63
CA ASN A 42 -21.69 3.58 8.08
C ASN A 42 -21.47 3.59 9.60
N ARG A 43 -21.75 2.45 10.25
CA ARG A 43 -21.48 2.24 11.68
C ARG A 43 -20.87 0.88 11.92
N VAL A 44 -19.79 0.85 12.70
CA VAL A 44 -19.19 -0.37 13.20
C VAL A 44 -19.72 -0.65 14.60
N VAL A 45 -20.26 -1.84 14.80
CA VAL A 45 -20.74 -2.31 16.09
C VAL A 45 -19.78 -3.37 16.60
N VAL A 46 -19.07 -3.04 17.68
CA VAL A 46 -18.20 -4.00 18.40
C VAL A 46 -19.02 -4.62 19.53
N TYR A 47 -19.06 -5.93 19.60
CA TYR A 47 -19.85 -6.64 20.58
C TYR A 47 -19.21 -7.95 21.01
N ARG A 48 -19.60 -8.43 22.18
CA ARG A 48 -19.17 -9.70 22.73
C ARG A 48 -20.27 -10.72 22.57
N TYR A 49 -19.96 -11.84 21.93
CA TYR A 49 -20.92 -12.90 21.63
C TYR A 49 -20.46 -14.25 22.18
N ASN A 50 -21.41 -14.93 22.85
CA ASN A 50 -21.23 -16.31 23.31
C ASN A 50 -21.96 -17.26 22.34
N ASN A 51 -21.21 -18.09 21.64
CA ASN A 51 -21.77 -19.06 20.69
C ASN A 51 -22.16 -20.40 21.34
N GLY A 52 -22.09 -20.47 22.68
CA GLY A 52 -22.37 -21.69 23.47
C GLY A 52 -21.12 -22.55 23.71
N LYS A 53 -19.99 -22.28 23.04
CA LYS A 53 -18.69 -22.94 23.24
C LYS A 53 -17.66 -21.99 23.82
N GLU A 54 -17.66 -20.76 23.34
CA GLU A 54 -16.69 -19.73 23.70
C GLU A 54 -17.31 -18.34 23.62
N VAL A 55 -16.68 -17.40 24.30
CA VAL A 55 -17.04 -15.97 24.24
C VAL A 55 -15.96 -15.24 23.48
N LYS A 56 -16.33 -14.64 22.34
CA LYS A 56 -15.41 -13.85 21.50
C LYS A 56 -15.93 -12.44 21.26
N ASN A 57 -15.01 -11.53 20.99
CA ASN A 57 -15.32 -10.20 20.49
C ASN A 57 -15.51 -10.30 18.95
N TYR A 58 -16.50 -9.58 18.47
CA TYR A 58 -16.84 -9.47 17.04
C TYR A 58 -17.05 -8.01 16.69
N SER A 59 -16.87 -7.67 15.43
CA SER A 59 -17.26 -6.40 14.86
C SER A 59 -18.05 -6.65 13.60
N ASP A 60 -19.15 -5.95 13.43
CA ASP A 60 -19.94 -5.95 12.19
C ASP A 60 -20.18 -4.50 11.75
N GLU A 61 -20.00 -4.21 10.48
CA GLU A 61 -20.28 -2.92 9.89
C GLU A 61 -21.68 -2.91 9.29
N TYR A 62 -22.39 -1.82 9.48
CA TYR A 62 -23.74 -1.61 8.96
C TYR A 62 -23.81 -0.29 8.20
N THR A 63 -24.48 -0.31 7.04
CA THR A 63 -24.81 0.88 6.26
C THR A 63 -26.30 1.17 6.37
N TYR A 64 -26.66 2.42 6.62
CA TYR A 64 -28.05 2.87 6.60
C TYR A 64 -28.49 3.21 5.18
N SER A 65 -29.71 2.80 4.83
CA SER A 65 -30.36 3.20 3.59
C SER A 65 -31.63 3.99 3.92
N ALA A 66 -31.65 5.26 3.55
CA ALA A 66 -32.83 6.12 3.69
C ALA A 66 -34.01 5.62 2.84
N ALA A 67 -33.74 5.04 1.68
CA ALA A 67 -34.74 4.47 0.79
C ALA A 67 -35.56 3.33 1.43
N THR A 68 -34.90 2.55 2.32
CA THR A 68 -35.53 1.42 3.03
C THR A 68 -35.82 1.71 4.50
N GLY A 69 -35.26 2.81 5.04
CA GLY A 69 -35.31 3.14 6.47
C GLY A 69 -34.62 2.13 7.37
N ARG A 70 -33.61 1.40 6.85
CA ARG A 70 -33.03 0.25 7.56
C ARG A 70 -31.51 0.25 7.51
N TRP A 71 -30.92 -0.28 8.59
CA TRP A 71 -29.53 -0.66 8.65
C TRP A 71 -29.32 -2.03 7.99
N THR A 72 -28.41 -2.12 7.03
CA THR A 72 -28.05 -3.35 6.33
C THR A 72 -26.64 -3.74 6.71
N LEU A 73 -26.43 -5.01 7.07
CA LEU A 73 -25.10 -5.54 7.35
C LEU A 73 -24.27 -5.46 6.07
N ASN A 74 -23.10 -4.83 6.19
CA ASN A 74 -22.08 -4.89 5.16
C ASN A 74 -21.43 -6.28 5.20
N THR A 75 -21.74 -7.12 4.21
CA THR A 75 -21.21 -8.50 4.13
C THR A 75 -19.85 -8.57 3.50
N ARG A 76 -19.27 -7.44 3.10
CA ARG A 76 -17.92 -7.39 2.62
C ARG A 76 -16.97 -7.61 3.81
N ILE A 77 -16.62 -8.87 4.03
CA ILE A 77 -15.57 -9.25 4.98
C ILE A 77 -14.26 -8.78 4.36
N VAL A 78 -13.68 -7.74 4.94
CA VAL A 78 -12.29 -7.39 4.69
C VAL A 78 -11.53 -7.93 5.89
N ASP A 79 -10.72 -8.97 5.66
CA ASP A 79 -9.77 -9.41 6.67
C ASP A 79 -8.66 -8.36 6.75
N LEU A 80 -8.69 -7.55 7.81
CA LEU A 80 -7.64 -6.58 8.09
C LEU A 80 -6.68 -7.18 9.09
N THR A 81 -5.45 -7.39 8.66
CA THR A 81 -4.33 -7.66 9.55
C THR A 81 -3.76 -6.31 10.00
N GLN A 82 -3.77 -6.06 11.30
CA GLN A 82 -3.18 -4.86 11.90
C GLN A 82 -2.02 -5.26 12.79
N GLN A 83 -0.92 -4.53 12.68
CA GLN A 83 0.27 -4.71 13.49
C GLN A 83 0.27 -3.72 14.66
N TYR A 84 0.67 -4.19 15.84
CA TYR A 84 0.80 -3.37 17.02
C TYR A 84 2.15 -3.61 17.68
N VAL A 85 2.79 -2.55 18.16
CA VAL A 85 4.04 -2.59 18.93
C VAL A 85 3.78 -2.14 20.36
N PHE A 86 4.41 -2.81 21.33
CA PHE A 86 4.37 -2.38 22.72
C PHE A 86 5.49 -1.38 23.00
N ALA A 87 5.11 -0.10 23.16
CA ALA A 87 6.06 0.98 23.35
C ALA A 87 5.57 1.95 24.44
N GLY A 88 6.44 2.32 25.38
CA GLY A 88 6.11 3.23 26.47
C GLY A 88 5.02 2.70 27.42
N GLY A 89 4.93 1.38 27.62
CA GLY A 89 3.95 0.76 28.53
C GLY A 89 2.56 0.55 27.93
N VAL A 90 2.35 0.84 26.64
CA VAL A 90 1.07 0.69 25.94
C VAL A 90 1.24 0.05 24.57
N TRP A 91 0.20 -0.62 24.09
CA TRP A 91 0.13 -1.11 22.72
C TRP A 91 -0.24 0.04 21.78
N LYS A 92 0.59 0.27 20.77
CA LYS A 92 0.38 1.28 19.73
C LYS A 92 0.20 0.61 18.38
N PHE A 93 -0.68 1.14 17.55
CA PHE A 93 -0.81 0.71 16.16
C PHE A 93 0.48 1.06 15.41
N ASP A 94 1.02 0.10 14.66
CA ASP A 94 2.21 0.25 13.83
C ASP A 94 1.81 -0.01 12.37
N PRO A 95 1.74 1.02 11.53
CA PRO A 95 1.40 0.89 10.12
C PRO A 95 2.60 0.52 9.23
N SER A 96 3.75 0.18 9.81
CA SER A 96 4.92 -0.29 9.04
C SER A 96 4.57 -1.46 8.14
N MET A 97 5.12 -1.48 6.93
CA MET A 97 4.81 -2.51 5.96
C MET A 97 6.00 -2.90 5.09
N THR A 98 5.90 -4.08 4.48
CA THR A 98 6.77 -4.52 3.40
C THR A 98 5.97 -4.58 2.12
N ILE A 99 6.46 -3.88 1.10
CA ILE A 99 5.89 -3.80 -0.24
C ILE A 99 6.77 -4.63 -1.15
N THR A 100 6.18 -5.53 -1.93
CA THR A 100 6.90 -6.28 -2.96
C THR A 100 6.38 -5.87 -4.33
N LEU A 101 7.23 -5.20 -5.10
CA LEU A 101 6.94 -4.82 -6.49
C LEU A 101 7.33 -5.99 -7.39
N GLU A 102 6.34 -6.79 -7.72
CA GLU A 102 6.55 -7.97 -8.55
C GLU A 102 6.87 -7.59 -10.00
N ALA A 103 7.99 -8.08 -10.54
CA ALA A 103 8.38 -7.90 -11.94
C ALA A 103 7.55 -8.80 -12.88
N VAL A 104 6.23 -8.75 -12.73
CA VAL A 104 5.26 -9.52 -13.53
C VAL A 104 4.42 -8.56 -14.34
N LYS A 105 4.46 -8.71 -15.67
CA LYS A 105 3.62 -7.91 -16.57
C LYS A 105 2.14 -8.07 -16.23
N GLY A 106 1.45 -6.94 -16.13
CA GLY A 106 0.03 -6.91 -15.80
C GLY A 106 -0.26 -6.87 -14.29
N ASN A 107 0.73 -6.91 -13.41
CA ASN A 107 0.53 -6.56 -12.01
C ASN A 107 0.24 -5.06 -11.90
N ALA A 108 -1.02 -4.72 -11.60
CA ALA A 108 -1.50 -3.35 -11.63
C ALA A 108 -0.92 -2.48 -10.49
N GLU A 109 -0.66 -3.07 -9.32
CA GLU A 109 -0.11 -2.36 -8.16
C GLU A 109 1.35 -1.96 -8.42
N SER A 110 2.17 -2.92 -8.87
CA SER A 110 3.55 -2.63 -9.28
C SER A 110 3.60 -1.64 -10.43
N ALA A 111 2.73 -1.80 -11.45
CA ALA A 111 2.66 -0.90 -12.60
C ALA A 111 2.33 0.54 -12.18
N ALA A 112 1.40 0.73 -11.24
CA ALA A 112 1.05 2.06 -10.73
C ALA A 112 2.23 2.74 -10.03
N PHE A 113 2.98 1.98 -9.23
CA PHE A 113 4.18 2.48 -8.54
C PHE A 113 5.24 2.97 -9.54
N TYR A 114 5.60 2.15 -10.53
CA TYR A 114 6.58 2.53 -11.55
C TYR A 114 6.07 3.66 -12.45
N GLN A 115 4.76 3.68 -12.78
CA GLN A 115 4.17 4.74 -13.59
C GLN A 115 4.26 6.10 -12.90
N ALA A 116 4.07 6.15 -11.59
CA ALA A 116 4.23 7.39 -10.82
C ALA A 116 5.65 7.98 -10.96
N ILE A 117 6.68 7.12 -10.95
CA ILE A 117 8.07 7.54 -11.18
C ILE A 117 8.24 8.03 -12.62
N VAL A 118 7.72 7.30 -13.61
CA VAL A 118 7.78 7.69 -15.03
C VAL A 118 7.12 9.05 -15.23
N ASP A 119 5.95 9.27 -14.67
CA ASP A 119 5.20 10.53 -14.77
C ASP A 119 5.95 11.69 -14.11
N TYR A 120 6.59 11.44 -12.97
CA TYR A 120 7.45 12.42 -12.30
C TYR A 120 8.62 12.84 -13.19
N VAL A 121 9.32 11.88 -13.81
CA VAL A 121 10.44 12.16 -14.72
C VAL A 121 9.97 13.01 -15.91
N GLY A 122 8.86 12.65 -16.54
CA GLY A 122 8.32 13.41 -17.65
C GLY A 122 7.92 14.85 -17.27
N LYS A 123 7.38 15.03 -16.09
CA LYS A 123 6.98 16.34 -15.57
C LYS A 123 8.18 17.20 -15.17
N THR A 124 9.22 16.60 -14.58
CA THR A 124 10.35 17.30 -13.97
C THR A 124 11.50 17.52 -14.94
N PHE A 125 11.84 16.50 -15.73
CA PHE A 125 13.01 16.50 -16.62
C PHE A 125 12.64 16.54 -18.11
N GLY A 126 11.36 16.39 -18.45
CA GLY A 126 10.85 16.41 -19.81
C GLY A 126 10.74 15.04 -20.46
N SER A 127 10.04 15.03 -21.61
CA SER A 127 9.73 13.79 -22.36
C SER A 127 10.96 13.15 -23.02
N ASP A 128 12.10 13.84 -23.07
CA ASP A 128 13.34 13.33 -23.66
C ASP A 128 13.88 12.10 -22.91
N TYR A 129 13.50 11.93 -21.67
CA TYR A 129 13.85 10.75 -20.86
C TYR A 129 12.89 9.58 -21.03
N TYR A 130 11.78 9.74 -21.76
CA TYR A 130 10.88 8.63 -22.05
C TYR A 130 11.45 7.67 -23.07
N GLN A 131 11.01 6.42 -23.01
CA GLN A 131 11.24 5.48 -24.09
C GLN A 131 10.60 6.01 -25.39
N THR A 132 11.33 5.97 -26.51
CA THR A 132 10.85 6.47 -27.79
C THR A 132 9.49 5.87 -28.17
N GLY A 133 8.48 6.73 -28.28
CA GLY A 133 7.12 6.35 -28.67
C GLY A 133 6.24 5.79 -27.53
N TYR A 134 6.75 5.75 -26.29
CA TYR A 134 6.02 5.23 -25.15
C TYR A 134 6.19 6.13 -23.94
N THR A 135 5.20 6.10 -23.03
CA THR A 135 5.20 6.86 -21.76
C THR A 135 5.12 5.92 -20.55
N ASN A 136 5.59 4.71 -20.68
CA ASN A 136 5.56 3.66 -19.63
C ASN A 136 6.95 3.15 -19.23
N ALA A 137 8.00 3.83 -19.68
CA ALA A 137 9.37 3.61 -19.25
C ALA A 137 10.18 4.90 -19.44
N GLU A 138 11.13 5.14 -18.54
CA GLU A 138 11.98 6.31 -18.54
C GLU A 138 13.45 5.96 -18.26
N PHE A 139 14.38 6.86 -18.58
CA PHE A 139 15.82 6.68 -18.53
C PHE A 139 16.54 7.73 -17.69
N TYR A 140 15.92 8.20 -16.62
CA TYR A 140 16.58 9.00 -15.59
C TYR A 140 16.84 8.18 -14.31
N TYR A 141 15.84 7.38 -13.90
CA TYR A 141 15.93 6.40 -12.82
C TYR A 141 15.89 4.95 -13.34
N GLY A 142 15.38 4.73 -14.54
CA GLY A 142 15.24 3.42 -15.17
C GLY A 142 13.92 2.71 -14.87
N ALA A 143 12.90 3.42 -14.40
CA ALA A 143 11.62 2.84 -14.07
C ALA A 143 10.83 2.42 -15.34
N SER A 144 10.18 1.27 -15.26
CA SER A 144 9.30 0.75 -16.29
C SER A 144 8.01 0.16 -15.69
N SER A 145 6.88 0.81 -15.95
CA SER A 145 5.56 0.27 -15.60
C SER A 145 5.11 -0.86 -16.52
N TYR A 146 5.72 -0.99 -17.70
CA TYR A 146 5.46 -2.10 -18.59
C TYR A 146 6.14 -3.40 -18.14
N GLN A 147 7.38 -3.30 -17.64
CA GLN A 147 8.15 -4.45 -17.16
C GLN A 147 7.99 -4.68 -15.66
N ASN A 148 7.46 -3.70 -14.92
CA ASN A 148 7.37 -3.68 -13.47
C ASN A 148 8.74 -3.90 -12.80
N ASN A 149 9.74 -3.17 -13.26
CA ASN A 149 11.10 -3.21 -12.73
C ASN A 149 11.84 -1.89 -12.96
N PHE A 150 13.05 -1.80 -12.41
CA PHE A 150 14.06 -0.85 -12.88
C PHE A 150 14.94 -1.54 -13.93
N SER A 151 15.29 -0.83 -15.01
CA SER A 151 16.23 -1.30 -16.03
C SER A 151 17.51 -0.49 -15.97
N PHE A 152 18.60 -1.14 -15.60
CA PHE A 152 19.96 -0.58 -15.61
C PHE A 152 20.78 -1.08 -16.81
N TYR A 153 20.08 -1.65 -17.80
CA TYR A 153 20.72 -2.22 -18.97
C TYR A 153 21.30 -1.10 -19.88
N PRO A 154 22.63 -0.94 -19.98
CA PRO A 154 23.25 0.21 -20.63
C PRO A 154 22.84 0.43 -22.08
N TYR A 155 22.63 -0.64 -22.84
CA TYR A 155 22.13 -0.55 -24.22
C TYR A 155 20.79 0.22 -24.29
N SER A 156 19.87 -0.03 -23.38
CA SER A 156 18.58 0.66 -23.36
C SER A 156 18.75 2.17 -23.15
N TRP A 157 19.70 2.57 -22.34
CA TRP A 157 19.97 3.97 -22.00
C TRP A 157 20.67 4.73 -23.13
N ARG A 158 21.58 4.07 -23.86
CA ARG A 158 22.37 4.70 -24.91
C ARG A 158 21.74 4.61 -26.30
N GLU A 159 21.03 3.51 -26.58
CA GLU A 159 20.55 3.20 -27.92
C GLU A 159 19.02 3.34 -28.08
N SER A 160 18.26 2.95 -27.04
CA SER A 160 16.80 2.96 -27.13
C SER A 160 16.19 4.33 -26.87
N ASN A 161 16.81 5.14 -26.00
CA ASN A 161 16.38 6.50 -25.73
C ASN A 161 17.24 7.50 -26.52
N LYS A 162 16.79 7.88 -27.70
CA LYS A 162 17.55 8.73 -28.60
C LYS A 162 17.75 10.15 -28.10
N ALA A 163 16.79 10.72 -27.34
CA ALA A 163 16.86 12.09 -26.89
C ALA A 163 17.77 12.26 -25.68
N GLY A 164 17.57 11.44 -24.65
CA GLY A 164 18.41 11.45 -23.43
C GLY A 164 19.73 10.70 -23.55
N ALA A 165 19.93 9.89 -24.61
CA ALA A 165 21.08 9.01 -24.77
C ALA A 165 22.43 9.77 -24.76
N ALA A 166 22.47 10.99 -25.25
CA ALA A 166 23.70 11.80 -25.29
C ALA A 166 24.28 12.04 -23.89
N ALA A 167 23.45 12.09 -22.85
CA ALA A 167 23.90 12.25 -21.47
C ALA A 167 24.71 11.06 -20.94
N TYR A 168 24.57 9.89 -21.55
CA TYR A 168 25.14 8.62 -21.07
C TYR A 168 26.20 8.01 -21.98
N GLN A 169 26.44 8.59 -23.17
CA GLN A 169 27.36 8.05 -24.18
C GLN A 169 28.83 7.98 -23.70
N HIS A 170 29.21 8.88 -22.82
CA HIS A 170 30.59 8.99 -22.30
C HIS A 170 30.85 8.10 -21.08
N LEU A 171 29.82 7.50 -20.49
CA LEU A 171 29.94 6.65 -19.31
C LEU A 171 30.25 5.20 -19.69
N SER A 172 31.09 4.52 -18.91
CA SER A 172 31.21 3.06 -18.95
C SER A 172 29.93 2.39 -18.44
N ASP A 173 29.82 1.07 -18.60
CA ASP A 173 28.67 0.33 -18.07
C ASP A 173 28.64 0.36 -16.52
N GLU A 174 29.81 0.32 -15.89
CA GLU A 174 29.96 0.42 -14.45
C GLU A 174 29.62 1.82 -13.93
N GLU A 175 30.10 2.87 -14.61
CA GLU A 175 29.80 4.27 -14.26
C GLU A 175 28.29 4.57 -14.40
N LEU A 176 27.67 4.09 -15.47
CA LEU A 176 26.24 4.22 -15.66
C LEU A 176 25.45 3.47 -14.57
N THR A 177 25.86 2.26 -14.26
CA THR A 177 25.24 1.47 -13.18
C THR A 177 25.39 2.17 -11.81
N ALA A 178 26.56 2.72 -11.49
CA ALA A 178 26.80 3.47 -10.26
C ALA A 178 25.89 4.70 -10.16
N LEU A 179 25.76 5.46 -11.26
CA LEU A 179 24.85 6.61 -11.34
C LEU A 179 23.38 6.21 -11.09
N MET A 180 22.94 5.05 -11.60
CA MET A 180 21.61 4.55 -11.36
C MET A 180 21.37 4.17 -9.89
N PHE A 181 22.35 3.51 -9.26
CA PHE A 181 22.26 3.19 -7.84
C PHE A 181 22.25 4.44 -6.97
N GLU A 182 22.97 5.49 -7.32
CA GLU A 182 22.94 6.78 -6.63
C GLU A 182 21.53 7.41 -6.66
N ARG A 183 20.84 7.32 -7.81
CA ARG A 183 19.49 7.90 -8.02
C ARG A 183 18.35 7.04 -7.49
N LEU A 184 18.59 5.75 -7.32
CA LEU A 184 17.55 4.77 -7.01
C LEU A 184 16.77 5.05 -5.71
N PRO A 185 17.40 5.48 -4.59
CA PRO A 185 16.66 5.84 -3.39
C PRO A 185 15.64 6.96 -3.63
N GLU A 186 15.99 7.96 -4.42
CA GLU A 186 15.05 9.03 -4.77
C GLU A 186 13.88 8.51 -5.61
N ALA A 187 14.15 7.65 -6.59
CA ALA A 187 13.11 7.04 -7.41
C ALA A 187 12.07 6.28 -6.58
N VAL A 188 12.54 5.43 -5.65
CA VAL A 188 11.64 4.66 -4.80
C VAL A 188 10.86 5.57 -3.84
N ARG A 189 11.48 6.63 -3.31
CA ARG A 189 10.80 7.65 -2.49
C ARG A 189 9.65 8.29 -3.26
N ILE A 190 9.88 8.72 -4.51
CA ILE A 190 8.85 9.30 -5.38
C ILE A 190 7.67 8.35 -5.56
N GLY A 191 7.94 7.07 -5.81
CA GLY A 191 6.90 6.05 -5.91
C GLY A 191 6.10 5.88 -4.61
N LEU A 192 6.79 5.88 -3.46
CA LEU A 192 6.14 5.80 -2.14
C LEU A 192 5.24 6.99 -1.87
N GLU A 193 5.73 8.21 -2.05
CA GLU A 193 4.97 9.46 -1.83
C GLU A 193 3.71 9.54 -2.71
N ALA A 194 3.80 9.04 -3.95
CA ALA A 194 2.68 9.04 -4.89
C ALA A 194 1.60 8.01 -4.55
N ILE A 195 2.00 6.81 -4.12
CA ILE A 195 1.07 5.69 -3.91
C ILE A 195 0.55 5.63 -2.46
N TYR A 196 1.38 5.98 -1.49
CA TYR A 196 1.05 5.90 -0.06
C TYR A 196 0.83 7.29 0.55
N SER A 197 -0.01 8.10 -0.11
CA SER A 197 -0.34 9.47 0.29
C SER A 197 -1.01 9.59 1.67
N ASP A 198 -1.52 8.48 2.22
CA ASP A 198 -2.13 8.40 3.54
C ASP A 198 -1.14 7.97 4.64
N ALA A 199 0.11 7.63 4.28
CA ALA A 199 1.14 7.35 5.27
C ALA A 199 1.36 8.56 6.17
N ASP A 200 1.47 8.33 7.49
CA ASP A 200 1.68 9.40 8.46
C ASP A 200 2.45 8.88 9.66
N VAL A 201 3.02 9.78 10.42
CA VAL A 201 3.75 9.46 11.65
C VAL A 201 2.81 8.96 12.74
N VAL A 202 3.28 8.01 13.55
CA VAL A 202 2.58 7.54 14.75
C VAL A 202 3.41 7.88 15.98
N THR A 203 2.86 8.65 16.90
CA THR A 203 3.59 9.10 18.08
C THR A 203 4.20 7.94 18.88
N GLY A 204 5.54 7.90 18.92
CA GLY A 204 6.32 6.89 19.64
C GLY A 204 6.37 5.52 18.97
N VAL A 205 6.16 5.49 17.65
CA VAL A 205 6.43 4.35 16.76
C VAL A 205 7.26 4.88 15.61
N GLU A 206 8.37 4.22 15.30
CA GLU A 206 9.10 4.45 14.06
C GLU A 206 8.41 3.68 12.94
N VAL A 207 7.66 4.40 12.12
CA VAL A 207 6.92 3.80 11.00
C VAL A 207 7.87 3.59 9.83
N THR A 208 8.04 2.32 9.41
CA THR A 208 8.97 1.96 8.33
C THR A 208 8.26 1.32 7.16
N TYR A 209 8.71 1.68 5.94
CA TYR A 209 8.31 1.06 4.69
C TYR A 209 9.51 0.36 4.07
N THR A 210 9.43 -0.96 3.91
CA THR A 210 10.44 -1.76 3.22
C THR A 210 9.93 -2.08 1.83
N VAL A 211 10.70 -1.74 0.79
CA VAL A 211 10.31 -1.97 -0.61
C VAL A 211 11.26 -2.99 -1.22
N ASN A 212 10.68 -4.09 -1.72
CA ASN A 212 11.39 -5.10 -2.51
C ASN A 212 11.05 -4.89 -3.99
N PHE A 213 12.05 -4.87 -4.85
CA PHE A 213 11.89 -4.62 -6.27
C PHE A 213 13.00 -5.30 -7.08
N SER A 214 12.81 -5.37 -8.40
CA SER A 214 13.75 -6.01 -9.30
C SER A 214 14.50 -4.98 -10.13
N ILE A 215 15.81 -5.21 -10.34
CA ILE A 215 16.67 -4.47 -11.26
C ILE A 215 17.15 -5.42 -12.34
N TYR A 216 16.96 -5.03 -13.60
CA TYR A 216 17.43 -5.74 -14.77
C TYR A 216 18.66 -5.07 -15.36
N GLY A 217 19.67 -5.84 -15.76
CA GLY A 217 20.73 -5.38 -16.63
C GLY A 217 21.92 -4.69 -15.96
N ILE A 218 22.17 -4.94 -14.68
CA ILE A 218 23.30 -4.39 -13.95
C ILE A 218 24.61 -4.71 -14.66
N ASN A 219 25.47 -3.71 -14.88
CA ASN A 219 26.76 -3.82 -15.57
C ASN A 219 26.69 -4.52 -16.94
N GLY A 220 25.58 -4.32 -17.68
CA GLY A 220 25.40 -4.88 -19.01
C GLY A 220 25.00 -6.36 -19.04
N THR A 221 24.78 -6.99 -17.91
CA THR A 221 24.23 -8.37 -17.86
C THR A 221 22.79 -8.38 -18.37
N LYS A 222 22.25 -9.58 -18.62
CA LYS A 222 20.81 -9.75 -18.93
C LYS A 222 20.08 -10.45 -17.80
N ASP A 223 20.59 -10.29 -16.58
CA ASP A 223 20.05 -10.90 -15.40
C ASP A 223 19.17 -9.90 -14.65
N THR A 224 18.29 -10.44 -13.82
CA THR A 224 17.44 -9.67 -12.91
C THR A 224 17.83 -10.01 -11.48
N THR A 225 18.11 -8.98 -10.69
CA THR A 225 18.44 -9.13 -9.26
C THR A 225 17.37 -8.44 -8.43
N VAL A 226 16.95 -9.07 -7.33
CA VAL A 226 16.00 -8.49 -6.38
C VAL A 226 16.76 -7.68 -5.32
N TYR A 227 16.26 -6.48 -5.08
CA TYR A 227 16.79 -5.56 -4.08
C TYR A 227 15.73 -5.22 -3.05
N THR A 228 16.18 -4.82 -1.88
CA THR A 228 15.36 -4.24 -0.82
C THR A 228 15.91 -2.89 -0.39
N VAL A 229 15.03 -2.00 0.04
CA VAL A 229 15.38 -0.69 0.57
C VAL A 229 14.38 -0.29 1.65
N LYS A 230 14.79 0.51 2.65
CA LYS A 230 13.93 0.97 3.74
C LYS A 230 13.78 2.48 3.74
N TYR A 231 12.60 2.92 4.15
CA TYR A 231 12.26 4.32 4.42
C TYR A 231 11.58 4.45 5.77
N VAL A 232 11.80 5.58 6.45
CA VAL A 232 11.06 5.99 7.64
C VAL A 232 10.05 7.06 7.21
N VAL A 233 8.83 6.97 7.74
CA VAL A 233 7.82 8.00 7.56
C VAL A 233 8.11 9.16 8.51
N THR A 234 8.37 10.34 7.96
CA THR A 234 8.75 11.56 8.71
C THR A 234 7.62 12.58 8.79
N GLY A 235 6.61 12.45 7.93
CA GLY A 235 5.43 13.29 7.86
C GLY A 235 4.35 12.65 6.99
N LYS A 236 3.26 13.37 6.76
CA LYS A 236 2.19 12.87 5.90
C LYS A 236 2.66 12.74 4.45
N ALA A 237 2.69 11.51 3.95
CA ALA A 237 3.26 11.13 2.65
C ALA A 237 4.73 11.57 2.47
N GLU A 238 5.48 11.69 3.56
CA GLU A 238 6.90 12.05 3.53
C GLU A 238 7.73 10.85 3.99
N PHE A 239 8.72 10.49 3.16
CA PHE A 239 9.56 9.33 3.37
C PHE A 239 11.03 9.71 3.33
N GLU A 240 11.78 9.30 4.35
CA GLU A 240 13.22 9.49 4.43
C GLU A 240 13.94 8.15 4.22
N TYR A 241 14.90 8.15 3.32
CA TYR A 241 15.73 6.98 3.03
C TYR A 241 16.58 6.58 4.24
N VAL A 242 16.54 5.30 4.59
CA VAL A 242 17.45 4.75 5.62
C VAL A 242 18.78 4.38 4.95
N GLU A 243 19.83 5.12 5.29
CA GLU A 243 21.17 4.89 4.72
C GLU A 243 21.60 3.42 4.86
N ASP A 244 22.35 2.93 3.90
CA ASP A 244 22.87 1.54 3.81
C ASP A 244 21.78 0.44 3.82
N SER A 245 20.50 0.80 3.69
CA SER A 245 19.41 -0.18 3.61
C SER A 245 19.21 -0.79 2.22
N LEU A 246 19.73 -0.15 1.17
CA LEU A 246 19.65 -0.66 -0.21
C LEU A 246 20.63 -1.83 -0.40
N LYS A 247 20.10 -3.03 -0.63
CA LYS A 247 20.92 -4.24 -0.79
C LYS A 247 20.22 -5.30 -1.62
N ALA A 248 21.00 -6.14 -2.30
CA ALA A 248 20.47 -7.33 -2.96
C ALA A 248 20.00 -8.36 -1.94
N ILE A 249 18.91 -9.07 -2.24
CA ILE A 249 18.30 -10.10 -1.37
C ILE A 249 18.07 -11.45 -2.05
N GLY A 250 18.50 -11.64 -3.30
CA GLY A 250 18.34 -12.89 -4.05
C GLY A 250 19.15 -12.91 -5.31
#